data_0c497ed7869bb97f0b18551c13b159fe
#
_entry.id   0c497ed7869bb97f0b18551c13b159fe
#
_cell.length_a   1.000
_cell.length_b   1.000
_cell.length_c   1.000
_cell.angle_alpha   90.00
_cell.angle_beta   90.00
_cell.angle_gamma   90.00
#
_symmetry.space_group_name_H-M   'P 1'
#
loop_
_entity.id
_entity.type
_entity.pdbx_description
1 polymer ?
#
loop_
_entity_poly.entity_id
_entity_poly.type
_entity_poly.pdbx_seq_one_letter_code
_entity_poly.pdbx_strand_id
1 'polypeptide(L)'
;MAARTKGKSSFVKQAAILASAGMLVRFLGFVYRLPLTNMLGDEVNGIYGMGYYIYTFLLILSSAGLPAAISKLVSERLALRQYRNAHRVFQTSLIVSASLGTIFAILMALTARQTAALVKTPDSYYCILSLCPTLIIVAIMSVYRGYFQGMNTMVPTAISQIVEQIFNAFFSVYLAYIFLGMFIPEGETENIALGAAGGTMGTGIGALAGLVIVFISYMMIRPYLLRRAKICRQPYEETRTELVKRLMGTAWPIIVGTAVFSMTNLIDIGMVMPKQKPPFYMVSFPGNM
;
A
#
# COMPACT_ATOMS: atom_id res chain seq x y z
N MET A 1 32.38 26.63 -1.62
CA MET A 1 30.96 27.01 -1.55
C MET A 1 30.12 26.43 -2.69
N ALA A 2 30.59 26.36 -3.92
CA ALA A 2 29.83 25.85 -5.11
C ALA A 2 29.37 24.38 -5.06
N ALA A 3 30.10 23.48 -4.40
CA ALA A 3 29.71 22.07 -4.28
C ALA A 3 28.50 21.84 -3.36
N ARG A 4 28.31 22.71 -2.35
CA ARG A 4 27.21 22.64 -1.38
C ARG A 4 25.88 23.13 -1.97
N THR A 5 25.93 24.05 -2.93
CA THR A 5 24.76 24.56 -3.66
C THR A 5 24.24 23.57 -4.71
N LYS A 6 25.14 22.87 -5.41
CA LYS A 6 24.78 21.82 -6.40
C LYS A 6 24.04 20.63 -5.76
N GLY A 7 24.43 20.21 -4.55
CA GLY A 7 23.76 19.15 -3.80
C GLY A 7 22.34 19.55 -3.34
N LYS A 8 22.15 20.80 -2.89
CA LYS A 8 20.83 21.31 -2.47
C LYS A 8 19.84 21.40 -3.65
N SER A 9 20.27 21.91 -4.81
CA SER A 9 19.41 22.01 -5.99
C SER A 9 18.99 20.63 -6.51
N SER A 10 19.88 19.64 -6.45
CA SER A 10 19.56 18.25 -6.84
C SER A 10 18.51 17.63 -5.91
N PHE A 11 18.63 17.82 -4.59
CA PHE A 11 17.67 17.30 -3.61
C PHE A 11 16.28 17.94 -3.78
N VAL A 12 16.21 19.26 -3.93
CA VAL A 12 14.94 19.98 -4.15
C VAL A 12 14.25 19.47 -5.45
N LYS A 13 15.03 19.29 -6.52
CA LYS A 13 14.50 18.74 -7.78
C LYS A 13 13.92 17.33 -7.60
N GLN A 14 14.61 16.45 -6.89
CA GLN A 14 14.15 15.09 -6.63
C GLN A 14 12.88 15.08 -5.75
N ALA A 15 12.84 15.92 -4.71
CA ALA A 15 11.67 16.08 -3.87
C ALA A 15 10.46 16.62 -4.65
N ALA A 16 10.68 17.58 -5.56
CA ALA A 16 9.63 18.10 -6.43
C ALA A 16 9.07 17.03 -7.38
N ILE A 17 9.91 16.18 -7.95
CA ILE A 17 9.48 15.05 -8.79
C ILE A 17 8.54 14.11 -8.01
N LEU A 18 8.91 13.74 -6.78
CA LEU A 18 8.10 12.86 -5.96
C LEU A 18 6.78 13.52 -5.53
N ALA A 19 6.82 14.81 -5.18
CA ALA A 19 5.62 15.57 -4.82
C ALA A 19 4.65 15.70 -6.01
N SER A 20 5.17 16.02 -7.20
CA SER A 20 4.35 16.10 -8.43
C SER A 20 3.74 14.75 -8.80
N ALA A 21 4.51 13.66 -8.68
CA ALA A 21 3.98 12.31 -8.87
C ALA A 21 2.87 11.98 -7.86
N GLY A 22 3.05 12.34 -6.59
CA GLY A 22 2.04 12.16 -5.56
C GLY A 22 0.74 12.95 -5.82
N MET A 23 0.84 14.18 -6.34
CA MET A 23 -0.34 14.95 -6.75
C MET A 23 -1.05 14.29 -7.93
N LEU A 24 -0.31 13.85 -8.95
CA LEU A 24 -0.87 13.15 -10.11
C LEU A 24 -1.58 11.85 -9.71
N VAL A 25 -0.97 11.06 -8.81
CA VAL A 25 -1.55 9.82 -8.26
C VAL A 25 -2.88 10.11 -7.54
N ARG A 26 -2.96 11.17 -6.73
CA ARG A 26 -4.20 11.57 -6.06
C ARG A 26 -5.27 12.02 -7.06
N PHE A 27 -4.88 12.75 -8.07
CA PHE A 27 -5.81 13.17 -9.15
C PHE A 27 -6.34 11.97 -9.92
N LEU A 28 -5.49 11.05 -10.34
CA LEU A 28 -5.90 9.78 -10.96
C LEU A 28 -6.80 8.97 -10.04
N GLY A 29 -6.48 8.93 -8.74
CA GLY A 29 -7.29 8.28 -7.71
C GLY A 29 -8.71 8.85 -7.62
N PHE A 30 -8.85 10.16 -7.71
CA PHE A 30 -10.15 10.82 -7.74
C PHE A 30 -10.92 10.51 -9.03
N VAL A 31 -10.26 10.61 -10.17
CA VAL A 31 -10.89 10.40 -11.49
C VAL A 31 -11.48 9.00 -11.65
N TYR A 32 -10.73 7.93 -11.28
CA TYR A 32 -11.26 6.57 -11.44
C TYR A 32 -12.33 6.22 -10.41
N ARG A 33 -12.31 6.87 -9.25
CA ARG A 33 -13.30 6.60 -8.20
C ARG A 33 -14.71 7.00 -8.61
N LEU A 34 -14.87 8.04 -9.43
CA LEU A 34 -16.18 8.47 -9.93
C LEU A 34 -16.89 7.36 -10.73
N PRO A 35 -16.33 6.80 -11.82
CA PRO A 35 -16.98 5.70 -12.54
C PRO A 35 -17.15 4.45 -11.68
N LEU A 36 -16.18 4.12 -10.81
CA LEU A 36 -16.29 2.98 -9.92
C LEU A 36 -17.47 3.12 -8.96
N THR A 37 -17.63 4.30 -8.32
CA THR A 37 -18.71 4.58 -7.39
C THR A 37 -20.08 4.53 -8.08
N ASN A 38 -20.20 5.14 -9.27
CA ASN A 38 -21.45 5.15 -10.04
C ASN A 38 -21.85 3.73 -10.52
N MET A 39 -20.86 2.89 -10.83
CA MET A 39 -21.11 1.53 -11.31
C MET A 39 -21.46 0.57 -10.17
N LEU A 40 -20.80 0.72 -9.02
CA LEU A 40 -21.02 -0.15 -7.86
C LEU A 40 -22.30 0.19 -7.09
N GLY A 41 -22.77 1.45 -7.11
CA GLY A 41 -23.86 1.91 -6.28
C GLY A 41 -23.48 2.07 -4.80
N ASP A 42 -24.38 2.58 -3.98
CA ASP A 42 -24.07 2.96 -2.59
C ASP A 42 -23.78 1.76 -1.68
N GLU A 43 -24.51 0.67 -1.84
CA GLU A 43 -24.36 -0.54 -1.02
C GLU A 43 -23.01 -1.21 -1.24
N VAL A 44 -22.64 -1.46 -2.49
CA VAL A 44 -21.36 -2.09 -2.85
C VAL A 44 -20.18 -1.20 -2.50
N ASN A 45 -20.33 0.13 -2.60
CA ASN A 45 -19.31 1.08 -2.13
C ASN A 45 -19.09 1.00 -0.62
N GLY A 46 -20.16 0.78 0.15
CA GLY A 46 -20.04 0.53 1.59
C GLY A 46 -19.19 -0.70 1.89
N ILE A 47 -19.47 -1.83 1.22
CA ILE A 47 -18.75 -3.09 1.37
C ILE A 47 -17.27 -2.93 0.95
N TYR A 48 -17.03 -2.33 -0.22
CA TYR A 48 -15.69 -2.01 -0.72
C TYR A 48 -14.90 -1.14 0.26
N GLY A 49 -15.54 -0.06 0.74
CA GLY A 49 -14.93 0.89 1.66
C GLY A 49 -14.48 0.23 2.96
N MET A 50 -15.32 -0.64 3.54
CA MET A 50 -15.01 -1.35 4.78
C MET A 50 -13.81 -2.27 4.64
N GLY A 51 -13.76 -3.11 3.61
CA GLY A 51 -12.60 -3.95 3.33
C GLY A 51 -11.32 -3.12 3.17
N TYR A 52 -11.43 -1.98 2.48
CA TYR A 52 -10.30 -1.11 2.23
C TYR A 52 -9.79 -0.39 3.49
N TYR A 53 -10.66 0.00 4.43
CA TYR A 53 -10.26 0.61 5.70
C TYR A 53 -9.49 -0.35 6.59
N ILE A 54 -9.97 -1.59 6.71
CA ILE A 54 -9.28 -2.63 7.49
C ILE A 54 -7.89 -2.92 6.88
N TYR A 55 -7.85 -3.08 5.56
CA TYR A 55 -6.61 -3.24 4.83
C TYR A 55 -5.63 -2.09 5.08
N THR A 56 -6.09 -0.84 4.97
CA THR A 56 -5.25 0.35 5.16
C THR A 56 -4.69 0.43 6.57
N PHE A 57 -5.48 0.09 7.59
CA PHE A 57 -5.00 0.05 8.97
C PHE A 57 -3.86 -0.97 9.15
N LEU A 58 -4.04 -2.20 8.65
CA LEU A 58 -3.01 -3.24 8.72
C LEU A 58 -1.79 -2.91 7.86
N LEU A 59 -2.00 -2.26 6.72
CA LEU A 59 -0.92 -1.75 5.87
C LEU A 59 -0.06 -0.72 6.60
N ILE A 60 -0.66 0.19 7.36
CA ILE A 60 0.07 1.17 8.16
C ILE A 60 0.90 0.47 9.23
N LEU A 61 0.33 -0.48 9.94
CA LEU A 61 1.05 -1.25 10.96
C LEU A 61 2.22 -2.05 10.36
N SER A 62 2.05 -2.59 9.16
CA SER A 62 3.07 -3.43 8.52
C SER A 62 4.18 -2.66 7.83
N SER A 63 3.90 -1.47 7.29
CA SER A 63 4.83 -0.87 6.31
C SER A 63 4.93 0.66 6.30
N ALA A 64 4.07 1.44 6.96
CA ALA A 64 4.05 2.90 6.79
C ALA A 64 5.36 3.61 7.21
N GLY A 65 6.01 3.16 8.26
CA GLY A 65 7.28 3.73 8.76
C GLY A 65 8.53 3.22 8.04
N LEU A 66 8.42 2.09 7.32
CA LEU A 66 9.58 1.41 6.75
C LEU A 66 10.31 2.22 5.67
N PRO A 67 9.64 2.83 4.68
CA PRO A 67 10.35 3.60 3.65
C PRO A 67 11.17 4.75 4.22
N ALA A 68 10.64 5.47 5.20
CA ALA A 68 11.33 6.57 5.85
C ALA A 68 12.55 6.10 6.68
N ALA A 69 12.38 5.02 7.45
CA ALA A 69 13.44 4.42 8.24
C ALA A 69 14.57 3.87 7.34
N ILE A 70 14.22 3.15 6.27
CA ILE A 70 15.18 2.63 5.31
C ILE A 70 15.92 3.77 4.61
N SER A 71 15.18 4.77 4.14
CA SER A 71 15.76 5.95 3.49
C SER A 71 16.79 6.65 4.37
N LYS A 72 16.46 6.85 5.66
CA LYS A 72 17.38 7.43 6.65
C LYS A 72 18.63 6.55 6.82
N LEU A 73 18.44 5.27 7.10
CA LEU A 73 19.55 4.36 7.36
C LEU A 73 20.47 4.19 6.14
N VAL A 74 19.90 4.12 4.94
CA VAL A 74 20.68 4.02 3.69
C VAL A 74 21.44 5.32 3.42
N SER A 75 20.81 6.48 3.56
CA SER A 75 21.45 7.76 3.31
C SER A 75 22.62 8.03 4.27
N GLU A 76 22.49 7.65 5.55
CA GLU A 76 23.56 7.73 6.55
C GLU A 76 24.80 6.92 6.13
N ARG A 77 24.58 5.64 5.69
CA ARG A 77 25.68 4.76 5.26
C ARG A 77 26.32 5.24 3.96
N LEU A 78 25.54 5.74 3.04
CA LEU A 78 26.06 6.30 1.79
C LEU A 78 26.86 7.59 2.02
N ALA A 79 26.46 8.44 2.95
CA ALA A 79 27.21 9.63 3.35
C ALA A 79 28.58 9.27 3.94
N LEU A 80 28.65 8.16 4.69
CA LEU A 80 29.90 7.59 5.22
C LEU A 80 30.66 6.72 4.20
N ARG A 81 30.21 6.66 2.94
CA ARG A 81 30.76 5.78 1.87
C ARG A 81 30.71 4.29 2.19
N GLN A 82 29.84 3.87 3.09
CA GLN A 82 29.66 2.47 3.53
C GLN A 82 28.69 1.73 2.62
N TYR A 83 29.03 1.53 1.36
CA TYR A 83 28.15 0.91 0.35
C TYR A 83 27.72 -0.51 0.71
N ARG A 84 28.59 -1.29 1.35
CA ARG A 84 28.30 -2.67 1.77
C ARG A 84 27.26 -2.70 2.89
N ASN A 85 27.37 -1.83 3.89
CA ASN A 85 26.39 -1.70 4.97
C ASN A 85 25.06 -1.16 4.44
N ALA A 86 25.07 -0.21 3.50
CA ALA A 86 23.83 0.27 2.83
C ALA A 86 23.10 -0.87 2.10
N HIS A 87 23.84 -1.77 1.42
CA HIS A 87 23.24 -2.94 0.78
C HIS A 87 22.72 -3.97 1.80
N ARG A 88 23.41 -4.16 2.92
CA ARG A 88 22.93 -5.00 4.03
C ARG A 88 21.66 -4.45 4.67
N VAL A 89 21.53 -3.13 4.85
CA VAL A 89 20.28 -2.48 5.29
C VAL A 89 19.15 -2.88 4.35
N PHE A 90 19.35 -2.77 3.03
CA PHE A 90 18.34 -3.16 2.04
C PHE A 90 17.93 -4.63 2.17
N GLN A 91 18.90 -5.56 2.22
CA GLN A 91 18.60 -6.99 2.33
C GLN A 91 17.88 -7.34 3.64
N THR A 92 18.34 -6.78 4.77
CA THR A 92 17.72 -7.00 6.07
C THR A 92 16.30 -6.43 6.10
N SER A 93 16.09 -5.23 5.53
CA SER A 93 14.78 -4.62 5.42
C SER A 93 13.82 -5.43 4.55
N LEU A 94 14.29 -6.08 3.47
CA LEU A 94 13.47 -6.98 2.65
C LEU A 94 12.95 -8.15 3.46
N ILE A 95 13.81 -8.80 4.25
CA ILE A 95 13.41 -9.93 5.09
C ILE A 95 12.39 -9.47 6.14
N VAL A 96 12.69 -8.39 6.86
CA VAL A 96 11.81 -7.86 7.91
C VAL A 96 10.45 -7.45 7.33
N SER A 97 10.46 -6.72 6.22
CA SER A 97 9.24 -6.22 5.60
C SER A 97 8.38 -7.35 5.01
N ALA A 98 9.01 -8.33 4.33
CA ALA A 98 8.31 -9.50 3.83
C ALA A 98 7.70 -10.34 4.97
N SER A 99 8.45 -10.54 6.08
CA SER A 99 7.95 -11.25 7.26
C SER A 99 6.77 -10.52 7.89
N LEU A 100 6.87 -9.20 8.12
CA LEU A 100 5.78 -8.41 8.69
C LEU A 100 4.57 -8.39 7.75
N GLY A 101 4.77 -8.15 6.45
CA GLY A 101 3.70 -8.18 5.46
C GLY A 101 2.97 -9.53 5.44
N THR A 102 3.73 -10.63 5.51
CA THR A 102 3.15 -11.99 5.54
C THR A 102 2.39 -12.26 6.85
N ILE A 103 2.95 -11.88 8.00
CA ILE A 103 2.28 -12.03 9.30
C ILE A 103 0.94 -11.27 9.31
N PHE A 104 0.94 -10.01 8.89
CA PHE A 104 -0.28 -9.21 8.84
C PHE A 104 -1.27 -9.70 7.77
N ALA A 105 -0.80 -10.22 6.64
CA ALA A 105 -1.67 -10.83 5.62
C ALA A 105 -2.36 -12.10 6.14
N ILE A 106 -1.62 -12.97 6.83
CA ILE A 106 -2.18 -14.16 7.47
C ILE A 106 -3.16 -13.78 8.57
N LEU A 107 -2.80 -12.82 9.43
CA LEU A 107 -3.68 -12.30 10.47
C LEU A 107 -4.98 -11.77 9.86
N MET A 108 -4.89 -10.95 8.81
CA MET A 108 -6.03 -10.42 8.08
C MET A 108 -6.92 -11.53 7.50
N ALA A 109 -6.32 -12.55 6.90
CA ALA A 109 -7.06 -13.69 6.34
C ALA A 109 -7.78 -14.51 7.42
N LEU A 110 -7.09 -14.81 8.54
CA LEU A 110 -7.66 -15.56 9.65
C LEU A 110 -8.80 -14.81 10.37
N THR A 111 -8.68 -13.49 10.47
CA THR A 111 -9.68 -12.66 11.15
C THR A 111 -10.74 -12.09 10.19
N ALA A 112 -10.67 -12.37 8.89
CA ALA A 112 -11.53 -11.77 7.88
C ALA A 112 -13.03 -11.91 8.18
N ARG A 113 -13.49 -13.11 8.56
CA ARG A 113 -14.90 -13.38 8.91
C ARG A 113 -15.33 -12.65 10.18
N GLN A 114 -14.49 -12.69 11.22
CA GLN A 114 -14.77 -12.02 12.50
C GLN A 114 -14.85 -10.50 12.31
N THR A 115 -13.93 -9.97 11.53
CA THR A 115 -13.87 -8.53 11.24
C THR A 115 -15.07 -8.08 10.41
N ALA A 116 -15.45 -8.83 9.38
CA ALA A 116 -16.64 -8.58 8.58
C ALA A 116 -17.93 -8.62 9.43
N ALA A 117 -18.03 -9.58 10.36
CA ALA A 117 -19.14 -9.69 11.29
C ALA A 117 -19.18 -8.53 12.31
N LEU A 118 -18.02 -8.13 12.86
CA LEU A 118 -17.88 -7.04 13.81
C LEU A 118 -18.36 -5.70 13.21
N VAL A 119 -18.05 -5.49 11.93
CA VAL A 119 -18.44 -4.28 11.19
C VAL A 119 -19.86 -4.37 10.62
N LYS A 120 -20.58 -5.48 10.90
CA LYS A 120 -21.96 -5.74 10.42
C LYS A 120 -22.11 -5.74 8.89
N THR A 121 -21.05 -6.04 8.16
CA THR A 121 -21.03 -6.19 6.70
C THR A 121 -20.38 -7.51 6.32
N PRO A 122 -21.08 -8.66 6.43
CA PRO A 122 -20.53 -9.97 6.14
C PRO A 122 -19.99 -10.10 4.70
N ASP A 123 -20.59 -9.38 3.76
CA ASP A 123 -20.19 -9.36 2.35
C ASP A 123 -18.81 -8.74 2.10
N SER A 124 -18.28 -7.96 3.06
CA SER A 124 -16.91 -7.44 2.99
C SER A 124 -15.82 -8.51 3.14
N TYR A 125 -16.18 -9.75 3.51
CA TYR A 125 -15.25 -10.87 3.64
C TYR A 125 -14.40 -11.10 2.38
N TYR A 126 -15.04 -11.11 1.20
CA TYR A 126 -14.34 -11.33 -0.07
C TYR A 126 -13.40 -10.16 -0.42
N CYS A 127 -13.79 -8.92 -0.09
CA CYS A 127 -12.93 -7.74 -0.25
C CYS A 127 -11.68 -7.82 0.63
N ILE A 128 -11.87 -8.21 1.90
CA ILE A 128 -10.75 -8.37 2.85
C ILE A 128 -9.80 -9.46 2.35
N LEU A 129 -10.32 -10.59 1.92
CA LEU A 129 -9.51 -11.72 1.46
C LEU A 129 -8.71 -11.38 0.20
N SER A 130 -9.30 -10.65 -0.76
CA SER A 130 -8.64 -10.24 -2.00
C SER A 130 -7.49 -9.26 -1.76
N LEU A 131 -7.51 -8.51 -0.65
CA LEU A 131 -6.46 -7.55 -0.27
C LEU A 131 -5.31 -8.20 0.54
N CYS A 132 -5.46 -9.44 1.05
CA CYS A 132 -4.40 -10.10 1.82
C CYS A 132 -3.06 -10.20 1.05
N PRO A 133 -3.00 -10.69 -0.19
CA PRO A 133 -1.74 -10.75 -0.94
C PRO A 133 -1.17 -9.37 -1.23
N THR A 134 -2.01 -8.35 -1.33
CA THR A 134 -1.59 -6.97 -1.58
C THR A 134 -0.73 -6.41 -0.45
N LEU A 135 -1.01 -6.79 0.82
CA LEU A 135 -0.17 -6.41 1.96
C LEU A 135 1.29 -6.84 1.80
N ILE A 136 1.51 -8.08 1.34
CA ILE A 136 2.87 -8.61 1.12
C ILE A 136 3.57 -7.84 0.01
N ILE A 137 2.86 -7.62 -1.10
CA ILE A 137 3.39 -6.91 -2.27
C ILE A 137 3.80 -5.50 -1.90
N VAL A 138 2.93 -4.75 -1.22
CA VAL A 138 3.20 -3.36 -0.81
C VAL A 138 4.30 -3.29 0.24
N ALA A 139 4.35 -4.24 1.18
CA ALA A 139 5.43 -4.30 2.16
C ALA A 139 6.80 -4.45 1.49
N ILE A 140 6.94 -5.35 0.52
CA ILE A 140 8.17 -5.53 -0.25
C ILE A 140 8.48 -4.28 -1.10
N MET A 141 7.49 -3.73 -1.80
CA MET A 141 7.62 -2.54 -2.64
C MET A 141 8.10 -1.33 -1.83
N SER A 142 7.64 -1.19 -0.58
CA SER A 142 8.02 -0.12 0.34
C SER A 142 9.53 -0.08 0.61
N VAL A 143 10.18 -1.25 0.65
CA VAL A 143 11.64 -1.37 0.85
C VAL A 143 12.41 -0.85 -0.36
N TYR A 144 12.01 -1.24 -1.57
CA TYR A 144 12.63 -0.72 -2.78
C TYR A 144 12.49 0.80 -2.88
N ARG A 145 11.29 1.32 -2.61
CA ARG A 145 11.05 2.77 -2.60
C ARG A 145 11.91 3.50 -1.57
N GLY A 146 11.96 2.99 -0.33
CA GLY A 146 12.81 3.52 0.73
C GLY A 146 14.30 3.49 0.37
N TYR A 147 14.76 2.43 -0.29
CA TYR A 147 16.13 2.30 -0.74
C TYR A 147 16.49 3.34 -1.82
N PHE A 148 15.65 3.53 -2.83
CA PHE A 148 15.84 4.57 -3.84
C PHE A 148 15.81 5.98 -3.25
N GLN A 149 14.90 6.25 -2.33
CA GLN A 149 14.83 7.53 -1.61
C GLN A 149 16.11 7.78 -0.80
N GLY A 150 16.63 6.75 -0.13
CA GLY A 150 17.89 6.81 0.60
C GLY A 150 19.12 7.08 -0.29
N MET A 151 19.06 6.67 -1.54
CA MET A 151 20.07 6.99 -2.56
C MET A 151 19.87 8.39 -3.19
N ASN A 152 18.90 9.16 -2.71
CA ASN A 152 18.52 10.44 -3.28
C ASN A 152 18.11 10.37 -4.76
N THR A 153 17.44 9.27 -5.14
CA THR A 153 16.93 9.01 -6.48
C THR A 153 15.42 8.75 -6.38
N MET A 154 14.60 9.77 -6.62
CA MET A 154 13.15 9.70 -6.42
C MET A 154 12.39 9.21 -7.68
N VAL A 155 13.04 9.24 -8.84
CA VAL A 155 12.41 8.92 -10.14
C VAL A 155 11.82 7.51 -10.18
N PRO A 156 12.51 6.42 -9.79
CA PRO A 156 11.92 5.10 -9.80
C PRO A 156 10.70 4.98 -8.90
N THR A 157 10.73 5.64 -7.75
CA THR A 157 9.58 5.70 -6.83
C THR A 157 8.40 6.42 -7.47
N ALA A 158 8.64 7.58 -8.08
CA ALA A 158 7.60 8.36 -8.74
C ALA A 158 6.94 7.60 -9.89
N ILE A 159 7.73 6.98 -10.77
CA ILE A 159 7.21 6.17 -11.89
C ILE A 159 6.40 4.99 -11.36
N SER A 160 6.90 4.28 -10.34
CA SER A 160 6.18 3.14 -9.76
C SER A 160 4.82 3.54 -9.18
N GLN A 161 4.71 4.71 -8.55
CA GLN A 161 3.44 5.20 -8.00
C GLN A 161 2.43 5.54 -9.12
N ILE A 162 2.89 6.16 -10.20
CA ILE A 162 2.04 6.50 -11.34
C ILE A 162 1.54 5.22 -12.03
N VAL A 163 2.44 4.26 -12.30
CA VAL A 163 2.08 2.99 -12.92
C VAL A 163 1.14 2.19 -12.04
N GLU A 164 1.42 2.08 -10.74
CA GLU A 164 0.54 1.46 -9.75
C GLU A 164 -0.87 2.04 -9.83
N GLN A 165 -0.99 3.36 -9.87
CA GLN A 165 -2.29 4.03 -9.90
C GLN A 165 -3.04 3.85 -11.21
N ILE A 166 -2.34 3.84 -12.35
CA ILE A 166 -2.96 3.59 -13.67
C ILE A 166 -3.51 2.16 -13.72
N PHE A 167 -2.71 1.17 -13.29
CA PHE A 167 -3.15 -0.22 -13.27
C PHE A 167 -4.28 -0.44 -12.26
N ASN A 168 -4.18 0.15 -11.07
CA ASN A 168 -5.25 0.12 -10.08
C ASN A 168 -6.55 0.70 -10.67
N ALA A 169 -6.50 1.89 -11.27
CA ALA A 169 -7.67 2.55 -11.86
C ALA A 169 -8.33 1.69 -12.93
N PHE A 170 -7.54 1.16 -13.86
CA PHE A 170 -8.05 0.33 -14.96
C PHE A 170 -8.62 -1.00 -14.45
N PHE A 171 -7.84 -1.76 -13.67
CA PHE A 171 -8.24 -3.09 -13.24
C PHE A 171 -9.33 -3.08 -12.16
N SER A 172 -9.40 -2.06 -11.29
CA SER A 172 -10.49 -1.95 -10.33
C SER A 172 -11.84 -1.78 -11.02
N VAL A 173 -11.93 -0.91 -12.02
CA VAL A 173 -13.17 -0.71 -12.79
C VAL A 173 -13.47 -1.94 -13.65
N TYR A 174 -12.48 -2.48 -14.35
CA TYR A 174 -12.64 -3.61 -15.24
C TYR A 174 -13.08 -4.90 -14.52
N LEU A 175 -12.40 -5.25 -13.41
CA LEU A 175 -12.76 -6.44 -12.64
C LEU A 175 -14.08 -6.27 -11.90
N ALA A 176 -14.37 -5.09 -11.35
CA ALA A 176 -15.68 -4.82 -10.77
C ALA A 176 -16.79 -5.02 -11.80
N TYR A 177 -16.62 -4.51 -13.03
CA TYR A 177 -17.59 -4.70 -14.11
C TYR A 177 -17.78 -6.17 -14.48
N ILE A 178 -16.69 -6.93 -14.64
CA ILE A 178 -16.77 -8.37 -14.96
C ILE A 178 -17.47 -9.15 -13.86
N PHE A 179 -17.07 -8.95 -12.61
CA PHE A 179 -17.64 -9.70 -11.49
C PHE A 179 -19.10 -9.32 -11.21
N LEU A 180 -19.51 -8.08 -11.45
CA LEU A 180 -20.92 -7.72 -11.43
C LEU A 180 -21.71 -8.34 -12.59
N GLY A 181 -21.12 -8.46 -13.79
CA GLY A 181 -21.79 -8.96 -14.99
C GLY A 181 -21.77 -10.48 -15.18
N MET A 182 -20.75 -11.18 -14.67
CA MET A 182 -20.59 -12.63 -14.93
C MET A 182 -21.52 -13.53 -14.13
N PHE A 183 -22.07 -13.09 -13.00
CA PHE A 183 -22.74 -13.93 -12.03
C PHE A 183 -24.22 -13.60 -11.81
N ILE A 184 -24.88 -12.86 -12.72
CA ILE A 184 -26.26 -12.47 -12.50
C ILE A 184 -27.25 -13.41 -13.21
N PRO A 185 -28.06 -14.13 -12.43
CA PRO A 185 -29.48 -14.00 -12.50
C PRO A 185 -29.92 -12.82 -11.61
N GLU A 186 -30.78 -11.96 -12.12
CA GLU A 186 -31.26 -10.77 -11.41
C GLU A 186 -31.78 -11.16 -10.01
N GLY A 187 -31.18 -10.60 -8.95
CA GLY A 187 -31.75 -10.67 -7.60
C GLY A 187 -30.92 -11.27 -6.46
N GLU A 188 -29.67 -11.66 -6.62
CA GLU A 188 -28.90 -12.28 -5.53
C GLU A 188 -27.82 -11.38 -4.93
N THR A 189 -27.79 -11.29 -3.58
CA THR A 189 -26.83 -10.51 -2.79
C THR A 189 -25.36 -10.94 -2.93
N GLU A 190 -25.08 -12.18 -3.35
CA GLU A 190 -23.74 -12.71 -3.55
C GLU A 190 -22.96 -11.98 -4.66
N ASN A 191 -23.64 -11.42 -5.67
CA ASN A 191 -23.03 -10.72 -6.78
C ASN A 191 -22.45 -9.35 -6.36
N ILE A 192 -23.08 -8.70 -5.39
CA ILE A 192 -22.64 -7.43 -4.84
C ILE A 192 -21.30 -7.58 -4.14
N ALA A 193 -21.14 -8.61 -3.33
CA ALA A 193 -19.90 -8.91 -2.61
C ALA A 193 -18.72 -9.22 -3.56
N LEU A 194 -18.99 -9.97 -4.64
CA LEU A 194 -18.00 -10.32 -5.66
C LEU A 194 -17.60 -9.09 -6.49
N GLY A 195 -18.54 -8.22 -6.86
CA GLY A 195 -18.27 -6.96 -7.56
C GLY A 195 -17.35 -6.05 -6.73
N ALA A 196 -17.63 -5.92 -5.42
CA ALA A 196 -16.77 -5.18 -4.50
C ALA A 196 -15.37 -5.80 -4.38
N ALA A 197 -15.26 -7.14 -4.33
CA ALA A 197 -13.99 -7.85 -4.32
C ALA A 197 -13.20 -7.63 -5.61
N GLY A 198 -13.86 -7.62 -6.77
CA GLY A 198 -13.25 -7.27 -8.05
C GLY A 198 -12.60 -5.89 -8.04
N GLY A 199 -13.31 -4.90 -7.50
CA GLY A 199 -12.76 -3.55 -7.31
C GLY A 199 -11.51 -3.51 -6.44
N THR A 200 -11.48 -4.29 -5.35
CA THR A 200 -10.31 -4.37 -4.46
C THR A 200 -9.14 -5.19 -5.05
N MET A 201 -9.40 -6.20 -5.90
CA MET A 201 -8.36 -6.95 -6.63
C MET A 201 -7.55 -6.04 -7.55
N GLY A 202 -8.16 -5.01 -8.15
CA GLY A 202 -7.46 -4.02 -8.96
C GLY A 202 -6.34 -3.32 -8.20
N THR A 203 -6.53 -3.06 -6.90
CA THR A 203 -5.48 -2.50 -6.03
C THR A 203 -4.28 -3.44 -5.91
N GLY A 204 -4.50 -4.76 -5.82
CA GLY A 204 -3.45 -5.77 -5.79
C GLY A 204 -2.65 -5.83 -7.10
N ILE A 205 -3.34 -5.77 -8.24
CA ILE A 205 -2.71 -5.76 -9.56
C ILE A 205 -1.90 -4.46 -9.74
N GLY A 206 -2.44 -3.32 -9.34
CA GLY A 206 -1.73 -2.06 -9.33
C GLY A 206 -0.45 -2.11 -8.51
N ALA A 207 -0.53 -2.62 -7.28
CA ALA A 207 0.63 -2.80 -6.40
C ALA A 207 1.69 -3.73 -7.02
N LEU A 208 1.26 -4.82 -7.68
CA LEU A 208 2.16 -5.72 -8.38
C LEU A 208 2.88 -5.02 -9.54
N ALA A 209 2.16 -4.24 -10.36
CA ALA A 209 2.74 -3.44 -11.43
C ALA A 209 3.76 -2.42 -10.89
N GLY A 210 3.43 -1.72 -9.81
CA GLY A 210 4.34 -0.82 -9.11
C GLY A 210 5.60 -1.52 -8.59
N LEU A 211 5.45 -2.72 -7.99
CA LEU A 211 6.57 -3.55 -7.54
C LEU A 211 7.49 -3.96 -8.70
N VAL A 212 6.92 -4.37 -9.83
CA VAL A 212 7.69 -4.75 -11.04
C VAL A 212 8.55 -3.58 -11.51
N ILE A 213 8.03 -2.37 -11.55
CA ILE A 213 8.78 -1.17 -11.96
C ILE A 213 9.97 -0.89 -11.03
N VAL A 214 9.77 -0.89 -9.71
CA VAL A 214 10.90 -0.65 -8.78
C VAL A 214 11.90 -1.81 -8.78
N PHE A 215 11.44 -3.04 -8.99
CA PHE A 215 12.31 -4.21 -9.12
C PHE A 215 13.19 -4.14 -10.37
N ILE A 216 12.61 -3.82 -11.54
CA ILE A 216 13.36 -3.62 -12.78
C ILE A 216 14.38 -2.49 -12.60
N SER A 217 13.95 -1.36 -12.03
CA SER A 217 14.85 -0.23 -11.74
C SER A 217 16.01 -0.64 -10.83
N TYR A 218 15.75 -1.47 -9.82
CA TYR A 218 16.80 -2.02 -8.96
C TYR A 218 17.75 -2.94 -9.72
N MET A 219 17.23 -3.83 -10.57
CA MET A 219 18.07 -4.74 -11.37
C MET A 219 19.05 -3.99 -12.29
N MET A 220 18.61 -2.87 -12.86
CA MET A 220 19.46 -2.01 -13.71
C MET A 220 20.64 -1.40 -12.94
N ILE A 221 20.45 -0.98 -11.70
CA ILE A 221 21.50 -0.33 -10.89
C ILE A 221 22.30 -1.30 -10.02
N ARG A 222 21.79 -2.51 -9.79
CA ARG A 222 22.40 -3.55 -8.95
C ARG A 222 23.87 -3.83 -9.27
N PRO A 223 24.30 -4.03 -10.55
CA PRO A 223 25.69 -4.33 -10.86
C PRO A 223 26.63 -3.20 -10.46
N TYR A 224 26.20 -1.95 -10.63
CA TYR A 224 26.97 -0.78 -10.20
C TYR A 224 27.12 -0.72 -8.66
N LEU A 225 26.02 -0.96 -7.93
CA LEU A 225 26.04 -0.97 -6.47
C LEU A 225 26.93 -2.07 -5.90
N LEU A 226 26.86 -3.29 -6.47
CA LEU A 226 27.68 -4.42 -6.03
C LEU A 226 29.17 -4.19 -6.32
N ARG A 227 29.52 -3.60 -7.46
CA ARG A 227 30.91 -3.22 -7.77
C ARG A 227 31.46 -2.24 -6.73
N ARG A 228 30.71 -1.20 -6.38
CA ARG A 228 31.10 -0.25 -5.33
C ARG A 228 31.20 -0.89 -3.95
N ALA A 229 30.28 -1.79 -3.61
CA ALA A 229 30.31 -2.52 -2.35
C ALA A 229 31.53 -3.44 -2.21
N LYS A 230 32.02 -4.04 -3.33
CA LYS A 230 33.22 -4.90 -3.34
C LYS A 230 34.52 -4.10 -3.17
N ILE A 231 34.62 -2.92 -3.77
CA ILE A 231 35.82 -2.06 -3.72
C ILE A 231 35.96 -1.35 -2.37
N CYS A 232 34.87 -1.20 -1.64
CA CYS A 232 34.84 -0.45 -0.38
C CYS A 232 35.47 -1.27 0.75
N ARG A 233 36.68 -0.88 1.21
CA ARG A 233 37.30 -1.39 2.45
C ARG A 233 36.56 -0.78 3.64
N GLN A 234 35.72 -1.56 4.30
CA GLN A 234 35.01 -1.12 5.51
C GLN A 234 35.63 -1.77 6.74
N PRO A 235 35.97 -1.02 7.79
CA PRO A 235 36.55 -1.55 9.02
C PRO A 235 35.52 -2.32 9.87
N TYR A 236 34.22 -2.08 9.66
CA TYR A 236 33.16 -2.68 10.47
C TYR A 236 31.95 -3.10 9.62
N GLU A 237 31.54 -4.34 9.79
CA GLU A 237 30.30 -4.88 9.20
C GLU A 237 29.22 -4.97 10.25
N GLU A 238 28.14 -4.20 10.05
CA GLU A 238 26.98 -4.22 10.95
C GLU A 238 26.28 -5.59 10.93
N THR A 239 25.96 -6.10 12.11
CA THR A 239 25.22 -7.36 12.26
C THR A 239 23.75 -7.18 11.88
N ARG A 240 23.12 -8.23 11.31
CA ARG A 240 21.70 -8.17 10.93
C ARG A 240 20.80 -7.79 12.11
N THR A 241 21.04 -8.32 13.30
CA THR A 241 20.28 -8.02 14.51
C THR A 241 20.38 -6.55 14.89
N GLU A 242 21.56 -5.96 14.76
CA GLU A 242 21.78 -4.52 15.01
C GLU A 242 21.01 -3.65 14.00
N LEU A 243 21.04 -4.04 12.72
CA LEU A 243 20.28 -3.37 11.67
C LEU A 243 18.77 -3.46 11.89
N VAL A 244 18.25 -4.63 12.29
CA VAL A 244 16.83 -4.79 12.64
C VAL A 244 16.46 -3.88 13.81
N LYS A 245 17.27 -3.85 14.88
CA LYS A 245 17.01 -2.99 16.04
C LYS A 245 16.97 -1.52 15.66
N ARG A 246 17.92 -1.06 14.85
CA ARG A 246 17.97 0.34 14.36
C ARG A 246 16.80 0.66 13.42
N LEU A 247 16.46 -0.29 12.51
CA LEU A 247 15.34 -0.14 11.59
C LEU A 247 14.02 -0.01 12.35
N MET A 248 13.76 -0.93 13.27
CA MET A 248 12.53 -0.93 14.07
C MET A 248 12.48 0.28 15.01
N GLY A 249 13.58 0.65 15.64
CA GLY A 249 13.66 1.85 16.50
C GLY A 249 13.38 3.15 15.74
N THR A 250 13.69 3.21 14.44
CA THR A 250 13.38 4.37 13.59
C THR A 250 11.96 4.30 13.02
N ALA A 251 11.50 3.10 12.63
CA ALA A 251 10.18 2.90 12.03
C ALA A 251 9.04 2.99 13.05
N TRP A 252 9.24 2.48 14.27
CA TRP A 252 8.21 2.37 15.29
C TRP A 252 7.51 3.68 15.65
N PRO A 253 8.21 4.80 15.93
CA PRO A 253 7.55 6.07 16.23
C PRO A 253 6.66 6.57 15.08
N ILE A 254 7.09 6.35 13.84
CA ILE A 254 6.33 6.73 12.64
C ILE A 254 5.09 5.86 12.50
N ILE A 255 5.23 4.54 12.70
CA ILE A 255 4.12 3.59 12.65
C ILE A 255 3.07 3.95 13.68
N VAL A 256 3.47 4.16 14.95
CA VAL A 256 2.54 4.51 16.03
C VAL A 256 1.81 5.82 15.73
N GLY A 257 2.54 6.87 15.34
CA GLY A 257 1.93 8.16 15.01
C GLY A 257 0.90 8.06 13.87
N THR A 258 1.22 7.29 12.83
CA THR A 258 0.31 7.09 11.69
C THR A 258 -0.85 6.17 12.05
N ALA A 259 -0.63 5.15 12.88
CA ALA A 259 -1.66 4.23 13.35
C ALA A 259 -2.72 4.93 14.21
N VAL A 260 -2.31 5.81 15.12
CA VAL A 260 -3.23 6.61 15.94
C VAL A 260 -4.17 7.43 15.05
N PHE A 261 -3.63 8.09 14.02
CA PHE A 261 -4.45 8.86 13.08
C PHE A 261 -5.43 7.96 12.30
N SER A 262 -5.02 6.75 11.92
CA SER A 262 -5.89 5.81 11.21
C SER A 262 -6.96 5.18 12.11
N MET A 263 -6.68 5.02 13.41
CA MET A 263 -7.70 4.56 14.38
C MET A 263 -8.86 5.55 14.49
N THR A 264 -8.60 6.85 14.41
CA THR A 264 -9.66 7.87 14.41
C THR A 264 -10.64 7.62 13.27
N ASN A 265 -10.14 7.36 12.06
CA ASN A 265 -10.99 7.07 10.90
C ASN A 265 -11.83 5.78 11.08
N LEU A 266 -11.26 4.73 11.71
CA LEU A 266 -11.99 3.49 12.01
C LEU A 266 -13.11 3.71 13.05
N ILE A 267 -12.84 4.52 14.07
CA ILE A 267 -13.82 4.87 15.10
C ILE A 267 -14.97 5.69 14.47
N ASP A 268 -14.65 6.69 13.65
CA ASP A 268 -15.65 7.51 12.98
C ASP A 268 -16.61 6.67 12.14
N ILE A 269 -16.08 5.70 11.39
CA ILE A 269 -16.89 4.78 10.58
C ILE A 269 -17.74 3.89 11.46
N GLY A 270 -17.19 3.32 12.53
CA GLY A 270 -17.94 2.51 13.49
C GLY A 270 -19.09 3.28 14.18
N MET A 271 -18.93 4.60 14.32
CA MET A 271 -19.98 5.46 14.89
C MET A 271 -21.05 5.87 13.86
N VAL A 272 -20.71 5.96 12.58
CA VAL A 272 -21.64 6.39 11.52
C VAL A 272 -22.52 5.23 11.03
N MET A 273 -21.97 4.03 10.87
CA MET A 273 -22.67 2.86 10.33
C MET A 273 -23.91 2.41 11.14
N PRO A 274 -23.92 2.40 12.48
CA PRO A 274 -25.11 1.99 13.21
C PRO A 274 -26.32 2.91 13.04
N LYS A 275 -26.11 4.12 12.51
CA LYS A 275 -27.19 5.12 12.32
C LYS A 275 -27.82 5.08 10.93
N GLN A 276 -27.23 4.40 9.97
CA GLN A 276 -27.91 4.13 8.71
C GLN A 276 -28.93 3.00 8.93
N LYS A 277 -30.20 3.39 9.04
CA LYS A 277 -31.33 2.45 8.98
C LYS A 277 -31.19 1.63 7.70
N PRO A 278 -31.54 0.31 7.71
CA PRO A 278 -31.57 -0.47 6.48
C PRO A 278 -32.41 0.28 5.43
N PRO A 279 -31.97 0.28 4.17
CA PRO A 279 -32.72 0.97 3.14
C PRO A 279 -34.15 0.47 3.12
N PHE A 280 -35.10 1.37 2.94
CA PHE A 280 -36.52 1.28 3.00
C PHE A 280 -37.10 0.40 1.86
N TYR A 281 -36.86 -0.91 1.89
CA TYR A 281 -37.44 -1.90 0.96
C TYR A 281 -38.34 -2.92 1.64
N MET A 282 -39.07 -2.48 2.68
CA MET A 282 -40.28 -3.19 3.11
C MET A 282 -41.47 -2.19 3.09
N VAL A 283 -41.76 -1.66 1.92
CA VAL A 283 -43.14 -1.31 1.63
C VAL A 283 -43.81 -2.57 1.09
N SER A 284 -44.33 -3.39 1.99
CA SER A 284 -45.34 -4.38 1.62
C SER A 284 -46.47 -3.62 0.94
N PHE A 285 -46.66 -3.82 -0.34
CA PHE A 285 -47.91 -3.46 -0.98
C PHE A 285 -48.98 -4.36 -0.39
N PRO A 286 -50.04 -3.80 0.26
CA PRO A 286 -51.19 -4.60 0.64
C PRO A 286 -51.85 -5.05 -0.65
N GLY A 287 -52.08 -6.35 -0.74
CA GLY A 287 -52.75 -6.99 -1.86
C GLY A 287 -54.09 -6.31 -2.14
N ASN A 288 -54.33 -6.07 -3.41
CA ASN A 288 -55.67 -5.84 -3.91
C ASN A 288 -56.33 -7.21 -4.20
N MET A 289 -57.52 -7.32 -3.64
CA MET A 289 -58.53 -8.35 -3.95
C MET A 289 -58.83 -8.42 -5.45
#